data_4529f0497a69433f661b633af18e604e
#
_entry.id   4529f0497a69433f661b633af18e604e
#
_cell.length_a   1.000
_cell.length_b   1.000
_cell.length_c   1.000
_cell.angle_alpha   90.00
_cell.angle_beta   90.00
_cell.angle_gamma   90.00
#
_symmetry.space_group_name_H-M   'P 1'
#
loop_
_entity.id
_entity.type
_entity.pdbx_description
1 polymer ?
#
loop_
_entity_poly.entity_id
_entity_poly.type
_entity_poly.pdbx_seq_one_letter_code
_entity_poly.pdbx_strand_id
1 'polypeptide(L)'
;MLVLIRGAGDIATGIAMRLWRAGVQVVMTDLPQPTAIRRTVCFSQAIVLGETQVEDATARRAEDILQARRICAAGEISLLADPELRCREELRPDALVDAILAKRNLGTRITDAPVVVGVGPGFTAGEDCHAVVETMRGHTLGRVIYRGSALPNTSIPGLVGGFAGERVLRAPADGILHQLADIGVTVSEGDVVATVEGQPMRCTISGVLRGILPEGTPVFRGMKAGDVDPRGKREYCDTVSDKALAVGGGVLEAVLALSGKLKEEP
;
A
#
# COMPACT_ATOMS: atom_id res chain seq x y z
N MET A 1 -16.59 10.23 -10.29
CA MET A 1 -16.35 8.79 -10.01
C MET A 1 -15.72 8.69 -8.64
N LEU A 2 -16.23 7.78 -7.80
CA LEU A 2 -15.72 7.48 -6.47
C LEU A 2 -15.09 6.08 -6.47
N VAL A 3 -13.83 5.97 -6.06
CA VAL A 3 -13.14 4.70 -5.89
C VAL A 3 -12.83 4.48 -4.42
N LEU A 4 -13.21 3.31 -3.90
CA LEU A 4 -12.85 2.83 -2.57
C LEU A 4 -11.64 1.91 -2.67
N ILE A 5 -10.57 2.21 -1.94
CA ILE A 5 -9.36 1.38 -1.89
C ILE A 5 -9.27 0.71 -0.52
N ARG A 6 -9.23 -0.59 -0.49
CA ARG A 6 -8.95 -1.40 0.71
C ARG A 6 -7.44 -1.50 0.90
N GLY A 7 -6.92 -0.92 1.98
CA GLY A 7 -5.50 -0.73 2.26
C GLY A 7 -5.01 0.67 1.92
N ALA A 8 -4.05 1.19 2.72
CA ALA A 8 -3.43 2.50 2.55
C ALA A 8 -1.90 2.48 2.73
N GLY A 9 -1.28 1.30 2.52
CA GLY A 9 0.17 1.14 2.51
C GLY A 9 0.82 1.69 1.23
N ASP A 10 2.12 1.46 1.06
CA ASP A 10 2.96 1.96 -0.04
C ASP A 10 2.34 1.77 -1.45
N ILE A 11 1.94 0.55 -1.79
CA ILE A 11 1.37 0.27 -3.11
C ILE A 11 -0.01 0.91 -3.27
N ALA A 12 -0.86 0.82 -2.24
CA ALA A 12 -2.18 1.44 -2.24
C ALA A 12 -2.09 2.96 -2.36
N THR A 13 -1.08 3.59 -1.75
CA THR A 13 -0.81 5.03 -1.89
C THR A 13 -0.48 5.40 -3.33
N GLY A 14 0.40 4.63 -4.01
CA GLY A 14 0.69 4.87 -5.43
C GLY A 14 -0.53 4.70 -6.34
N ILE A 15 -1.42 3.76 -6.01
CA ILE A 15 -2.71 3.58 -6.69
C ILE A 15 -3.60 4.81 -6.47
N ALA A 16 -3.76 5.24 -5.21
CA ALA A 16 -4.56 6.39 -4.84
C ALA A 16 -4.09 7.67 -5.55
N MET A 17 -2.77 7.90 -5.60
CA MET A 17 -2.20 9.06 -6.29
C MET A 17 -2.47 9.06 -7.80
N ARG A 18 -2.41 7.89 -8.47
CA ARG A 18 -2.73 7.78 -9.90
C ARG A 18 -4.19 8.10 -10.18
N LEU A 19 -5.09 7.57 -9.36
CA LEU A 19 -6.53 7.83 -9.46
C LEU A 19 -6.85 9.29 -9.15
N TRP A 20 -6.32 9.84 -8.05
CA TRP A 20 -6.55 11.20 -7.62
C TRP A 20 -6.03 12.22 -8.64
N ARG A 21 -4.81 12.05 -9.17
CA ARG A 21 -4.25 12.90 -10.24
C ARG A 21 -5.04 12.82 -11.55
N ALA A 22 -5.80 11.74 -11.77
CA ALA A 22 -6.72 11.59 -12.89
C ALA A 22 -8.12 12.19 -12.62
N GLY A 23 -8.32 12.89 -11.48
CA GLY A 23 -9.59 13.53 -11.13
C GLY A 23 -10.62 12.59 -10.49
N VAL A 24 -10.21 11.41 -10.04
CA VAL A 24 -11.07 10.44 -9.35
C VAL A 24 -11.11 10.77 -7.86
N GLN A 25 -12.30 10.78 -7.26
CA GLN A 25 -12.45 10.85 -5.81
C GLN A 25 -12.02 9.52 -5.18
N VAL A 26 -11.17 9.59 -4.16
CA VAL A 26 -10.57 8.40 -3.54
C VAL A 26 -10.88 8.38 -2.04
N VAL A 27 -11.49 7.30 -1.60
CA VAL A 27 -11.59 6.92 -0.18
C VAL A 27 -10.76 5.68 0.03
N MET A 28 -9.94 5.66 1.07
CA MET A 28 -9.13 4.49 1.45
C MET A 28 -9.52 4.00 2.83
N THR A 29 -9.30 2.72 3.08
CA THR A 29 -9.48 2.13 4.41
C THR A 29 -8.22 1.40 4.85
N ASP A 30 -7.94 1.39 6.14
CA ASP A 30 -6.86 0.58 6.70
C ASP A 30 -7.18 0.20 8.16
N LEU A 31 -6.25 -0.51 8.80
CA LEU A 31 -6.31 -0.85 10.22
C LEU A 31 -6.29 0.43 11.09
N PRO A 32 -6.94 0.42 12.27
CA PRO A 32 -6.81 1.51 13.24
C PRO A 32 -5.36 1.74 13.70
N GLN A 33 -4.54 0.69 13.67
CA GLN A 33 -3.10 0.74 13.88
C GLN A 33 -2.38 0.18 12.64
N PRO A 34 -2.04 1.03 11.67
CA PRO A 34 -1.40 0.58 10.44
C PRO A 34 -0.01 -0.02 10.66
N THR A 35 0.31 -1.08 9.92
CA THR A 35 1.59 -1.78 10.00
C THR A 35 2.49 -1.49 8.79
N ALA A 36 2.32 -0.33 8.16
CA ALA A 36 3.13 0.08 7.03
C ALA A 36 4.58 0.33 7.44
N ILE A 37 5.53 -0.28 6.72
CA ILE A 37 6.96 -0.15 6.98
C ILE A 37 7.51 1.14 6.38
N ARG A 38 7.13 1.47 5.14
CA ARG A 38 7.53 2.69 4.45
C ARG A 38 6.58 3.85 4.78
N ARG A 39 6.51 4.19 6.07
CA ARG A 39 5.50 5.12 6.62
C ARG A 39 5.45 6.47 5.93
N THR A 40 6.59 7.02 5.54
CA THR A 40 6.71 8.33 4.89
C THR A 40 6.04 8.43 3.52
N VAL A 41 5.73 7.29 2.88
CA VAL A 41 5.02 7.21 1.60
C VAL A 41 3.72 6.40 1.70
N CYS A 42 3.10 6.38 2.87
CA CYS A 42 1.86 5.63 3.11
C CYS A 42 0.77 6.55 3.65
N PHE A 43 -0.34 6.66 2.93
CA PHE A 43 -1.49 7.44 3.39
C PHE A 43 -2.12 6.88 4.66
N SER A 44 -1.84 5.62 5.02
CA SER A 44 -2.27 5.04 6.30
C SER A 44 -1.81 5.85 7.52
N GLN A 45 -0.76 6.69 7.40
CA GLN A 45 -0.32 7.57 8.48
C GLN A 45 -1.38 8.60 8.85
N ALA A 46 -2.27 9.00 7.94
CA ALA A 46 -3.38 9.90 8.27
C ALA A 46 -4.32 9.32 9.34
N ILE A 47 -4.46 7.99 9.44
CA ILE A 47 -5.28 7.36 10.50
C ILE A 47 -4.72 7.69 11.90
N VAL A 48 -3.39 7.75 12.04
CA VAL A 48 -2.72 8.01 13.31
C VAL A 48 -2.53 9.51 13.58
N LEU A 49 -2.14 10.26 12.53
CA LEU A 49 -1.74 11.66 12.62
C LEU A 49 -2.90 12.66 12.37
N GLY A 50 -4.05 12.19 11.88
CA GLY A 50 -5.15 13.02 11.39
C GLY A 50 -5.01 13.38 9.92
N GLU A 51 -3.80 13.71 9.47
CA GLU A 51 -3.47 13.98 8.07
C GLU A 51 -2.04 13.52 7.74
N THR A 52 -1.78 13.31 6.46
CA THR A 52 -0.44 13.08 5.92
C THR A 52 -0.35 13.56 4.48
N GLN A 53 0.84 13.96 4.08
CA GLN A 53 1.12 14.35 2.70
C GLN A 53 2.16 13.41 2.11
N VAL A 54 1.92 12.94 0.89
CA VAL A 54 2.88 12.19 0.08
C VAL A 54 3.01 12.90 -1.26
N GLU A 55 4.20 13.43 -1.56
CA GLU A 55 4.44 14.30 -2.71
C GLU A 55 3.46 15.49 -2.73
N ASP A 56 2.61 15.60 -3.77
CA ASP A 56 1.62 16.65 -3.97
C ASP A 56 0.21 16.30 -3.45
N ALA A 57 0.00 15.09 -2.94
CA ALA A 57 -1.29 14.61 -2.50
C ALA A 57 -1.43 14.62 -0.97
N THR A 58 -2.52 15.22 -0.47
CA THR A 58 -2.88 15.22 0.94
C THR A 58 -3.98 14.19 1.20
N ALA A 59 -3.79 13.43 2.27
CA ALA A 59 -4.78 12.49 2.76
C ALA A 59 -5.18 12.85 4.19
N ARG A 60 -6.49 12.80 4.47
CA ARG A 60 -7.06 13.12 5.79
C ARG A 60 -7.89 11.98 6.35
N ARG A 61 -7.76 11.77 7.66
CA ARG A 61 -8.65 10.87 8.40
C ARG A 61 -10.06 11.43 8.40
N ALA A 62 -11.03 10.58 8.14
CA ALA A 62 -12.45 10.83 8.34
C ALA A 62 -12.96 9.96 9.48
N GLU A 63 -13.85 10.50 10.30
CA GLU A 63 -14.49 9.77 11.38
C GLU A 63 -15.78 9.06 10.92
N ASP A 64 -16.39 9.58 9.84
CA ASP A 64 -17.61 9.05 9.25
C ASP A 64 -17.66 9.27 7.72
N ILE A 65 -18.68 8.71 7.08
CA ILE A 65 -18.89 8.79 5.65
C ILE A 65 -19.16 10.21 5.16
N LEU A 66 -19.87 11.00 5.95
CA LEU A 66 -20.19 12.39 5.57
C LEU A 66 -18.90 13.23 5.52
N GLN A 67 -18.02 13.06 6.50
CA GLN A 67 -16.71 13.71 6.51
C GLN A 67 -15.83 13.19 5.36
N ALA A 68 -15.84 11.87 5.09
CA ALA A 68 -15.10 11.30 3.98
C ALA A 68 -15.50 11.93 2.65
N ARG A 69 -16.80 12.10 2.40
CA ARG A 69 -17.31 12.77 1.19
C ARG A 69 -16.90 14.25 1.11
N ARG A 70 -16.88 14.96 2.25
CA ARG A 70 -16.44 16.37 2.30
C ARG A 70 -14.97 16.52 1.96
N ILE A 71 -14.12 15.64 2.48
CA ILE A 71 -12.68 15.60 2.17
C ILE A 71 -12.48 15.35 0.67
N CYS A 72 -13.15 14.37 0.09
CA CYS A 72 -13.09 14.10 -1.34
C CYS A 72 -13.60 15.27 -2.20
N ALA A 73 -14.66 15.95 -1.77
CA ALA A 73 -15.21 17.12 -2.45
C ALA A 73 -14.25 18.33 -2.39
N ALA A 74 -13.41 18.42 -1.37
CA ALA A 74 -12.34 19.41 -1.26
C ALA A 74 -11.10 19.09 -2.12
N GLY A 75 -11.11 17.98 -2.86
CA GLY A 75 -10.01 17.56 -3.73
C GLY A 75 -8.90 16.79 -3.00
N GLU A 76 -9.13 16.33 -1.78
CA GLU A 76 -8.18 15.54 -0.99
C GLU A 76 -8.59 14.06 -0.94
N ILE A 77 -7.66 13.20 -0.52
CA ILE A 77 -7.89 11.76 -0.32
C ILE A 77 -8.41 11.54 1.10
N SER A 78 -9.49 10.76 1.24
CA SER A 78 -10.06 10.44 2.55
C SER A 78 -9.62 9.07 3.06
N LEU A 79 -9.37 8.95 4.37
CA LEU A 79 -9.07 7.69 5.05
C LEU A 79 -10.07 7.40 6.17
N LEU A 80 -10.49 6.13 6.23
CA LEU A 80 -11.31 5.58 7.28
C LEU A 80 -10.56 4.41 7.98
N ALA A 81 -10.65 4.33 9.29
CA ALA A 81 -10.17 3.19 10.06
C ALA A 81 -11.22 2.06 10.01
N ASP A 82 -11.35 1.40 8.85
CA ASP A 82 -12.38 0.39 8.56
C ASP A 82 -11.82 -0.79 7.76
N PRO A 83 -11.09 -1.72 8.40
CA PRO A 83 -10.52 -2.89 7.72
C PRO A 83 -11.54 -3.84 7.12
N GLU A 84 -12.77 -3.82 7.63
CA GLU A 84 -13.88 -4.70 7.21
C GLU A 84 -14.71 -4.12 6.05
N LEU A 85 -14.37 -2.91 5.55
CA LEU A 85 -15.12 -2.23 4.48
C LEU A 85 -16.61 -2.00 4.79
N ARG A 86 -16.98 -1.77 6.05
CA ARG A 86 -18.38 -1.47 6.43
C ARG A 86 -18.89 -0.21 5.76
N CYS A 87 -17.99 0.76 5.54
CA CYS A 87 -18.28 2.01 4.82
C CYS A 87 -18.78 1.79 3.39
N ARG A 88 -18.48 0.65 2.75
CA ARG A 88 -18.85 0.33 1.37
C ARG A 88 -20.34 0.44 1.10
N GLU A 89 -21.18 -0.04 2.03
CA GLU A 89 -22.64 -0.08 1.86
C GLU A 89 -23.25 1.32 1.75
N GLU A 90 -22.71 2.27 2.52
CA GLU A 90 -23.18 3.66 2.51
C GLU A 90 -22.46 4.50 1.44
N LEU A 91 -21.16 4.29 1.23
CA LEU A 91 -20.39 4.98 0.19
C LEU A 91 -20.88 4.66 -1.22
N ARG A 92 -21.26 3.41 -1.48
CA ARG A 92 -21.66 2.90 -2.81
C ARG A 92 -20.65 3.34 -3.89
N PRO A 93 -19.39 2.89 -3.80
CA PRO A 93 -18.36 3.32 -4.73
C PRO A 93 -18.63 2.81 -6.14
N ASP A 94 -18.19 3.54 -7.16
CA ASP A 94 -18.18 3.10 -8.56
C ASP A 94 -17.20 1.93 -8.78
N ALA A 95 -16.11 1.90 -7.99
CA ALA A 95 -15.14 0.81 -8.01
C ALA A 95 -14.56 0.54 -6.61
N LEU A 96 -14.26 -0.74 -6.35
CA LEU A 96 -13.50 -1.21 -5.20
C LEU A 96 -12.15 -1.75 -5.68
N VAL A 97 -11.07 -1.34 -5.04
CA VAL A 97 -9.71 -1.84 -5.27
C VAL A 97 -9.19 -2.48 -4.00
N ASP A 98 -8.96 -3.80 -3.99
CA ASP A 98 -8.31 -4.47 -2.85
C ASP A 98 -6.79 -4.43 -3.03
N ALA A 99 -6.12 -3.60 -2.25
CA ALA A 99 -4.70 -3.33 -2.28
C ALA A 99 -3.99 -3.59 -0.92
N ILE A 100 -4.56 -4.43 -0.05
CA ILE A 100 -3.91 -4.81 1.21
C ILE A 100 -2.69 -5.72 1.02
N LEU A 101 -2.57 -6.38 -0.13
CA LEU A 101 -1.44 -7.25 -0.49
C LEU A 101 -1.21 -8.43 0.48
N ALA A 102 -2.28 -8.98 1.04
CA ALA A 102 -2.24 -10.11 1.97
C ALA A 102 -1.78 -11.44 1.34
N LYS A 103 -1.58 -11.48 0.01
CA LYS A 103 -1.21 -12.67 -0.79
C LYS A 103 -2.28 -13.76 -0.82
N ARG A 104 -3.44 -13.46 -0.31
CA ARG A 104 -4.67 -14.25 -0.34
C ARG A 104 -5.85 -13.30 -0.30
N ASN A 105 -6.98 -13.70 -0.86
CA ASN A 105 -8.22 -12.95 -0.72
C ASN A 105 -8.73 -13.04 0.73
N LEU A 106 -9.00 -11.88 1.33
CA LEU A 106 -9.56 -11.75 2.69
C LEU A 106 -11.03 -11.32 2.64
N GLY A 107 -11.81 -11.92 1.74
CA GLY A 107 -13.27 -11.77 1.67
C GLY A 107 -13.77 -10.73 0.68
N THR A 108 -12.92 -10.17 -0.19
CA THR A 108 -13.36 -9.32 -1.30
C THR A 108 -14.06 -10.17 -2.36
N ARG A 109 -15.20 -9.69 -2.84
CA ARG A 109 -16.07 -10.39 -3.81
C ARG A 109 -16.29 -9.53 -5.04
N ILE A 110 -16.48 -10.17 -6.19
CA ILE A 110 -16.76 -9.50 -7.46
C ILE A 110 -18.05 -8.63 -7.40
N THR A 111 -18.95 -8.91 -6.46
CA THR A 111 -20.21 -8.19 -6.25
C THR A 111 -20.09 -7.00 -5.29
N ASP A 112 -18.91 -6.71 -4.76
CA ASP A 112 -18.72 -5.67 -3.74
C ASP A 112 -18.83 -4.24 -4.30
N ALA A 113 -18.67 -4.07 -5.61
CA ALA A 113 -18.91 -2.82 -6.35
C ALA A 113 -19.17 -3.13 -7.83
N PRO A 114 -19.68 -2.16 -8.63
CA PRO A 114 -19.81 -2.32 -10.08
C PRO A 114 -18.50 -2.72 -10.78
N VAL A 115 -17.36 -2.24 -10.28
CA VAL A 115 -16.02 -2.65 -10.70
C VAL A 115 -15.22 -3.07 -9.46
N VAL A 116 -14.66 -4.28 -9.46
CA VAL A 116 -13.78 -4.77 -8.39
C VAL A 116 -12.44 -5.16 -9.00
N VAL A 117 -11.35 -4.61 -8.45
CA VAL A 117 -9.98 -4.86 -8.90
C VAL A 117 -9.16 -5.44 -7.75
N GLY A 118 -8.59 -6.61 -7.93
CA GLY A 118 -7.64 -7.22 -7.00
C GLY A 118 -6.19 -6.83 -7.34
N VAL A 119 -5.36 -6.54 -6.34
CA VAL A 119 -3.96 -6.15 -6.54
C VAL A 119 -3.01 -7.27 -6.11
N GLY A 120 -2.33 -7.87 -7.07
CA GLY A 120 -1.36 -8.95 -6.88
C GLY A 120 -1.97 -10.33 -6.66
N PRO A 121 -1.17 -11.30 -6.17
CA PRO A 121 -1.59 -12.68 -5.99
C PRO A 121 -2.62 -12.82 -4.87
N GLY A 122 -3.49 -13.81 -5.03
CA GLY A 122 -4.57 -14.13 -4.09
C GLY A 122 -5.96 -13.87 -4.66
N PHE A 123 -6.05 -13.28 -5.85
CA PHE A 123 -7.29 -13.03 -6.57
C PHE A 123 -7.31 -13.75 -7.92
N THR A 124 -8.51 -14.12 -8.38
CA THR A 124 -8.78 -14.65 -9.71
C THR A 124 -9.80 -13.77 -10.41
N ALA A 125 -9.39 -13.14 -11.52
CA ALA A 125 -10.29 -12.34 -12.34
C ALA A 125 -11.36 -13.21 -13.01
N GLY A 126 -12.62 -12.79 -12.88
CA GLY A 126 -13.81 -13.54 -13.29
C GLY A 126 -14.45 -14.35 -12.16
N GLU A 127 -13.80 -14.47 -10.99
CA GLU A 127 -14.29 -15.16 -9.80
C GLU A 127 -14.40 -14.20 -8.60
N ASP A 128 -13.25 -13.71 -8.11
CA ASP A 128 -13.17 -12.81 -6.95
C ASP A 128 -13.39 -11.34 -7.32
N CYS A 129 -12.96 -10.97 -8.52
CA CYS A 129 -12.92 -9.59 -9.01
C CYS A 129 -13.05 -9.55 -10.54
N HIS A 130 -13.25 -8.36 -11.10
CA HIS A 130 -13.35 -8.16 -12.54
C HIS A 130 -11.99 -8.11 -13.24
N ALA A 131 -10.96 -7.65 -12.53
CA ALA A 131 -9.58 -7.63 -13.03
C ALA A 131 -8.59 -7.80 -11.87
N VAL A 132 -7.42 -8.34 -12.18
CA VAL A 132 -6.26 -8.41 -11.28
C VAL A 132 -5.13 -7.59 -11.86
N VAL A 133 -4.40 -6.84 -11.03
CA VAL A 133 -3.20 -6.10 -11.46
C VAL A 133 -1.95 -6.79 -10.94
N GLU A 134 -1.02 -7.12 -11.84
CA GLU A 134 0.24 -7.80 -11.53
C GLU A 134 1.18 -6.94 -10.69
N THR A 135 1.72 -7.52 -9.64
CA THR A 135 2.65 -6.84 -8.72
C THR A 135 4.07 -7.43 -8.72
N MET A 136 4.31 -8.53 -9.43
CA MET A 136 5.65 -9.09 -9.56
C MET A 136 6.54 -8.13 -10.35
N ARG A 137 7.75 -7.80 -9.81
CA ARG A 137 8.74 -7.03 -10.57
C ARG A 137 9.18 -7.79 -11.81
N GLY A 138 9.30 -7.09 -12.92
CA GLY A 138 9.68 -7.63 -14.21
C GLY A 138 8.82 -7.10 -15.34
N HIS A 139 8.83 -7.80 -16.48
CA HIS A 139 8.19 -7.36 -17.73
C HIS A 139 6.66 -7.15 -17.61
N THR A 140 6.00 -7.84 -16.70
CA THR A 140 4.54 -7.81 -16.54
C THR A 140 4.06 -6.94 -15.39
N LEU A 141 4.96 -6.24 -14.69
CA LEU A 141 4.59 -5.35 -13.58
C LEU A 141 3.53 -4.32 -14.01
N GLY A 142 2.43 -4.24 -13.26
CA GLY A 142 1.33 -3.32 -13.54
C GLY A 142 0.37 -3.79 -14.64
N ARG A 143 0.59 -4.95 -15.26
CA ARG A 143 -0.30 -5.49 -16.29
C ARG A 143 -1.68 -5.82 -15.71
N VAL A 144 -2.72 -5.42 -16.42
CA VAL A 144 -4.11 -5.78 -16.12
C VAL A 144 -4.41 -7.18 -16.67
N ILE A 145 -4.98 -8.03 -15.82
CA ILE A 145 -5.36 -9.42 -16.09
C ILE A 145 -6.88 -9.51 -15.96
N TYR A 146 -7.58 -9.72 -17.05
CA TYR A 146 -9.04 -9.83 -17.10
C TYR A 146 -9.54 -11.28 -16.97
N ARG A 147 -8.66 -12.27 -16.99
CA ARG A 147 -8.97 -13.70 -16.79
C ARG A 147 -7.80 -14.38 -16.10
N GLY A 148 -8.05 -15.09 -14.99
CA GLY A 148 -7.03 -15.79 -14.22
C GLY A 148 -6.39 -14.89 -13.15
N SER A 149 -5.17 -15.24 -12.72
CA SER A 149 -4.54 -14.69 -11.53
C SER A 149 -3.17 -14.07 -11.84
N ALA A 150 -2.71 -13.18 -10.97
CA ALA A 150 -1.32 -12.71 -10.96
C ALA A 150 -0.35 -13.86 -10.62
N LEU A 151 0.94 -13.66 -10.93
CA LEU A 151 1.98 -14.63 -10.61
C LEU A 151 2.00 -14.95 -9.11
N PRO A 152 2.20 -16.22 -8.73
CA PRO A 152 2.25 -16.63 -7.34
C PRO A 152 3.31 -15.88 -6.54
N ASN A 153 3.03 -15.65 -5.26
CA ASN A 153 4.00 -15.03 -4.36
C ASN A 153 5.21 -15.96 -4.16
N THR A 154 6.40 -15.47 -4.47
CA THR A 154 7.66 -16.22 -4.29
C THR A 154 8.24 -16.09 -2.89
N SER A 155 7.68 -15.21 -2.04
CA SER A 155 8.25 -14.82 -0.74
C SER A 155 9.67 -14.20 -0.81
N ILE A 156 10.20 -14.04 -2.01
CA ILE A 156 11.50 -13.42 -2.26
C ILE A 156 11.26 -11.95 -2.63
N PRO A 157 11.81 -10.98 -1.90
CA PRO A 157 11.71 -9.56 -2.24
C PRO A 157 12.34 -9.29 -3.61
N GLY A 158 11.73 -8.38 -4.37
CA GLY A 158 12.30 -7.99 -5.66
C GLY A 158 13.69 -7.34 -5.53
N LEU A 159 14.54 -7.57 -6.53
CA LEU A 159 15.90 -7.03 -6.60
C LEU A 159 15.86 -5.49 -6.65
N VAL A 160 16.67 -4.85 -5.80
CA VAL A 160 16.89 -3.40 -5.76
C VAL A 160 18.37 -3.15 -5.50
N GLY A 161 19.06 -2.48 -6.42
CA GLY A 161 20.48 -2.17 -6.27
C GLY A 161 21.37 -3.40 -6.08
N GLY A 162 21.01 -4.55 -6.65
CA GLY A 162 21.76 -5.81 -6.51
C GLY A 162 21.37 -6.67 -5.31
N PHE A 163 20.49 -6.20 -4.41
CA PHE A 163 20.07 -6.92 -3.19
C PHE A 163 18.59 -7.27 -3.23
N ALA A 164 18.21 -8.41 -2.68
CA ALA A 164 16.85 -8.92 -2.61
C ALA A 164 16.39 -9.10 -1.14
N GLY A 165 16.60 -10.25 -0.55
CA GLY A 165 16.23 -10.59 0.82
C GLY A 165 17.04 -9.82 1.87
N GLU A 166 18.27 -9.55 1.58
CA GLU A 166 19.26 -8.92 2.48
C GLU A 166 18.83 -7.51 2.92
N ARG A 167 18.11 -6.78 2.07
CA ARG A 167 17.62 -5.45 2.40
C ARG A 167 16.42 -5.44 3.35
N VAL A 168 15.84 -6.61 3.65
CA VAL A 168 14.69 -6.73 4.54
C VAL A 168 15.12 -7.00 5.97
N LEU A 169 14.82 -6.08 6.86
CA LEU A 169 15.04 -6.25 8.28
C LEU A 169 13.88 -7.02 8.89
N ARG A 170 14.20 -8.03 9.69
CA ARG A 170 13.21 -8.89 10.35
C ARG A 170 13.32 -8.79 11.86
N ALA A 171 12.18 -8.84 12.56
CA ALA A 171 12.13 -8.87 14.01
C ALA A 171 12.93 -10.07 14.55
N PRO A 172 13.87 -9.83 15.50
CA PRO A 172 14.74 -10.89 16.04
C PRO A 172 14.02 -11.80 17.04
N ALA A 173 12.90 -11.35 17.63
CA ALA A 173 12.12 -12.07 18.62
C ALA A 173 10.63 -11.73 18.51
N ASP A 174 9.79 -12.45 19.25
CA ASP A 174 8.43 -12.02 19.56
C ASP A 174 8.50 -10.91 20.61
N GLY A 175 7.59 -9.93 20.57
CA GLY A 175 7.54 -8.85 21.55
C GLY A 175 7.20 -7.49 20.94
N ILE A 176 7.62 -6.43 21.61
CA ILE A 176 7.39 -5.04 21.19
C ILE A 176 8.63 -4.49 20.53
N LEU A 177 8.46 -3.87 19.36
CA LEU A 177 9.55 -3.21 18.64
C LEU A 177 9.82 -1.82 19.22
N HIS A 178 11.08 -1.56 19.57
CA HIS A 178 11.58 -0.26 20.00
C HIS A 178 12.55 0.30 18.98
N GLN A 179 12.20 1.44 18.37
CA GLN A 179 13.01 2.10 17.35
C GLN A 179 14.25 2.77 17.95
N LEU A 180 15.38 2.67 17.25
CA LEU A 180 16.63 3.37 17.57
C LEU A 180 17.09 4.30 16.43
N ALA A 181 16.49 4.16 15.25
CA ALA A 181 16.80 4.99 14.09
C ALA A 181 15.51 5.32 13.31
N ASP A 182 15.46 6.51 12.71
CA ASP A 182 14.35 6.98 11.90
C ASP A 182 14.53 6.66 10.41
N ILE A 183 13.41 6.68 9.66
CA ILE A 183 13.43 6.58 8.20
C ILE A 183 14.25 7.73 7.62
N GLY A 184 15.14 7.42 6.67
CA GLY A 184 16.00 8.37 5.99
C GLY A 184 17.42 8.48 6.57
N VAL A 185 17.70 7.83 7.68
CA VAL A 185 19.08 7.78 8.23
C VAL A 185 19.94 6.87 7.36
N THR A 186 21.16 7.29 7.08
CA THR A 186 22.19 6.44 6.49
C THR A 186 22.67 5.42 7.52
N VAL A 187 22.73 4.16 7.10
CA VAL A 187 23.12 3.03 7.95
C VAL A 187 24.23 2.22 7.30
N SER A 188 25.08 1.63 8.15
CA SER A 188 26.08 0.66 7.74
C SER A 188 25.63 -0.77 8.08
N GLU A 189 26.18 -1.74 7.38
CA GLU A 189 26.02 -3.15 7.77
C GLU A 189 26.45 -3.34 9.23
N GLY A 190 25.61 -4.04 10.01
CA GLY A 190 25.81 -4.27 11.43
C GLY A 190 25.16 -3.23 12.37
N ASP A 191 24.79 -2.05 11.87
CA ASP A 191 24.12 -1.02 12.68
C ASP A 191 22.79 -1.54 13.27
N VAL A 192 22.53 -1.18 14.53
CA VAL A 192 21.28 -1.53 15.22
C VAL A 192 20.26 -0.42 15.01
N VAL A 193 19.13 -0.73 14.39
CA VAL A 193 18.06 0.24 14.07
C VAL A 193 16.81 0.09 14.92
N ALA A 194 16.69 -1.02 15.62
CA ALA A 194 15.62 -1.28 16.59
C ALA A 194 16.03 -2.40 17.55
N THR A 195 15.24 -2.60 18.60
CA THR A 195 15.32 -3.77 19.48
C THR A 195 13.93 -4.38 19.65
N VAL A 196 13.88 -5.68 19.96
CA VAL A 196 12.66 -6.40 20.39
C VAL A 196 13.05 -7.23 21.59
N GLU A 197 12.43 -7.01 22.75
CA GLU A 197 12.78 -7.66 24.02
C GLU A 197 14.31 -7.63 24.29
N GLY A 198 14.93 -6.47 24.06
CA GLY A 198 16.36 -6.26 24.21
C GLY A 198 17.23 -6.91 23.12
N GLN A 199 16.70 -7.71 22.21
CA GLN A 199 17.43 -8.30 21.10
C GLN A 199 17.57 -7.30 19.95
N PRO A 200 18.82 -7.06 19.43
CA PRO A 200 19.04 -6.05 18.39
C PRO A 200 18.56 -6.51 17.01
N MET A 201 17.86 -5.62 16.30
CA MET A 201 17.58 -5.74 14.87
C MET A 201 18.66 -4.98 14.09
N ARG A 202 19.54 -5.73 13.42
CA ARG A 202 20.72 -5.18 12.73
C ARG A 202 20.49 -5.06 11.22
N CYS A 203 21.09 -4.03 10.64
CA CYS A 203 21.21 -3.88 9.20
C CYS A 203 22.12 -4.97 8.64
N THR A 204 21.66 -5.64 7.60
CA THR A 204 22.40 -6.70 6.89
C THR A 204 23.15 -6.17 5.67
N ILE A 205 22.91 -4.91 5.31
CA ILE A 205 23.59 -4.17 4.24
C ILE A 205 23.69 -2.70 4.61
N SER A 206 24.64 -1.98 4.01
CA SER A 206 24.72 -0.52 4.09
C SER A 206 23.74 0.15 3.12
N GLY A 207 23.27 1.37 3.45
CA GLY A 207 22.34 2.13 2.63
C GLY A 207 21.58 3.19 3.41
N VAL A 208 20.34 3.46 3.01
CA VAL A 208 19.41 4.33 3.75
C VAL A 208 18.29 3.49 4.35
N LEU A 209 17.98 3.66 5.63
CA LEU A 209 16.84 3.06 6.28
C LEU A 209 15.55 3.63 5.66
N ARG A 210 15.00 2.92 4.68
CA ARG A 210 13.85 3.39 3.89
C ARG A 210 12.52 3.09 4.55
N GLY A 211 12.50 2.19 5.50
CA GLY A 211 11.28 1.82 6.20
C GLY A 211 11.57 1.07 7.49
N ILE A 212 10.72 1.32 8.48
CA ILE A 212 10.71 0.62 9.76
C ILE A 212 9.31 0.71 10.35
N LEU A 213 8.86 -0.36 11.01
CA LEU A 213 7.57 -0.38 11.71
C LEU A 213 7.52 0.72 12.79
N PRO A 214 6.31 1.24 13.12
CA PRO A 214 6.16 2.21 14.19
C PRO A 214 6.71 1.72 15.54
N GLU A 215 7.18 2.65 16.36
CA GLU A 215 7.49 2.41 17.78
C GLU A 215 6.31 1.73 18.48
N GLY A 216 6.57 0.78 19.36
CA GLY A 216 5.54 0.08 20.10
C GLY A 216 4.77 -0.99 19.32
N THR A 217 5.14 -1.29 18.07
CA THR A 217 4.45 -2.31 17.26
C THR A 217 4.69 -3.71 17.80
N PRO A 218 3.64 -4.50 18.11
CA PRO A 218 3.78 -5.92 18.39
C PRO A 218 4.30 -6.67 17.16
N VAL A 219 5.34 -7.44 17.33
CA VAL A 219 5.97 -8.23 16.27
C VAL A 219 6.18 -9.68 16.70
N PHE A 220 6.26 -10.57 15.71
CA PHE A 220 6.70 -11.95 15.93
C PHE A 220 8.05 -12.18 15.24
N ARG A 221 8.81 -13.15 15.74
CA ARG A 221 10.12 -13.50 15.19
C ARG A 221 10.04 -13.78 13.69
N GLY A 222 10.90 -13.12 12.92
CA GLY A 222 10.95 -13.24 11.46
C GLY A 222 9.95 -12.34 10.72
N MET A 223 9.05 -11.64 11.42
CA MET A 223 8.18 -10.64 10.80
C MET A 223 9.02 -9.57 10.10
N LYS A 224 8.63 -9.18 8.89
CA LYS A 224 9.27 -8.05 8.21
C LYS A 224 9.01 -6.78 9.00
N ALA A 225 10.07 -6.15 9.52
CA ALA A 225 10.00 -4.99 10.38
C ALA A 225 10.68 -3.75 9.81
N GLY A 226 11.52 -3.89 8.77
CA GLY A 226 12.17 -2.75 8.12
C GLY A 226 12.68 -3.07 6.71
N ASP A 227 13.25 -2.05 6.08
CA ASP A 227 13.77 -2.10 4.71
C ASP A 227 14.92 -1.10 4.55
N VAL A 228 16.09 -1.57 4.11
CA VAL A 228 17.25 -0.72 3.77
C VAL A 228 17.34 -0.59 2.26
N ASP A 229 17.52 0.62 1.75
CA ASP A 229 17.75 0.86 0.34
C ASP A 229 19.24 1.02 0.05
N PRO A 230 19.87 0.06 -0.66
CA PRO A 230 21.30 0.08 -0.93
C PRO A 230 21.74 1.19 -1.89
N ARG A 231 20.80 1.82 -2.59
CA ARG A 231 21.10 2.94 -3.52
C ARG A 231 21.50 4.21 -2.77
N GLY A 232 21.29 4.29 -1.45
CA GLY A 232 21.74 5.37 -0.59
C GLY A 232 21.07 6.73 -0.82
N LYS A 233 19.91 6.75 -1.48
CA LYS A 233 19.22 8.00 -1.84
C LYS A 233 18.09 8.29 -0.86
N ARG A 234 18.28 9.37 -0.06
CA ARG A 234 17.31 9.81 0.96
C ARG A 234 15.95 10.15 0.37
N GLU A 235 15.93 10.79 -0.82
CA GLU A 235 14.71 11.17 -1.52
C GLU A 235 13.79 9.97 -1.84
N TYR A 236 14.31 8.75 -1.92
CA TYR A 236 13.51 7.56 -2.13
C TYR A 236 12.70 7.13 -0.88
N CYS A 237 12.94 7.75 0.25
CA CYS A 237 12.12 7.56 1.43
C CYS A 237 10.81 8.33 1.36
N ASP A 238 10.78 9.45 0.63
CA ASP A 238 9.67 10.40 0.63
C ASP A 238 8.90 10.42 -0.69
N THR A 239 9.31 9.61 -1.66
CA THR A 239 8.66 9.52 -2.98
C THR A 239 8.09 8.14 -3.25
N VAL A 240 6.97 8.11 -3.98
CA VAL A 240 6.31 6.86 -4.38
C VAL A 240 7.19 6.08 -5.34
N SER A 241 7.30 4.78 -5.13
CA SER A 241 8.18 3.93 -5.92
C SER A 241 7.68 3.68 -7.35
N ASP A 242 8.62 3.37 -8.26
CA ASP A 242 8.36 2.86 -9.60
C ASP A 242 7.30 1.75 -9.63
N LYS A 243 7.42 0.80 -8.70
CA LYS A 243 6.47 -0.32 -8.56
C LYS A 243 5.08 0.17 -8.21
N ALA A 244 4.94 1.06 -7.23
CA ALA A 244 3.66 1.58 -6.80
C ALA A 244 2.98 2.41 -7.91
N LEU A 245 3.77 3.20 -8.66
CA LEU A 245 3.27 3.96 -9.81
C LEU A 245 2.86 3.05 -10.99
N ALA A 246 3.61 1.98 -11.28
CA ALA A 246 3.26 1.03 -12.33
C ALA A 246 1.96 0.28 -12.00
N VAL A 247 1.84 -0.24 -10.78
CA VAL A 247 0.61 -0.90 -10.30
C VAL A 247 -0.57 0.08 -10.31
N GLY A 248 -0.35 1.33 -9.87
CA GLY A 248 -1.36 2.38 -9.91
C GLY A 248 -1.84 2.68 -11.33
N GLY A 249 -0.94 2.67 -12.33
CA GLY A 249 -1.29 2.79 -13.74
C GLY A 249 -2.20 1.67 -14.21
N GLY A 250 -1.88 0.42 -13.87
CA GLY A 250 -2.72 -0.73 -14.19
C GLY A 250 -4.10 -0.67 -13.51
N VAL A 251 -4.18 -0.23 -12.26
CA VAL A 251 -5.47 -0.05 -11.57
C VAL A 251 -6.30 1.05 -12.26
N LEU A 252 -5.69 2.18 -12.61
CA LEU A 252 -6.37 3.25 -13.32
C LEU A 252 -6.93 2.75 -14.68
N GLU A 253 -6.12 2.01 -15.45
CA GLU A 253 -6.54 1.37 -16.70
C GLU A 253 -7.77 0.46 -16.46
N ALA A 254 -7.69 -0.45 -15.48
CA ALA A 254 -8.76 -1.40 -15.20
C ALA A 254 -10.06 -0.69 -14.79
N VAL A 255 -9.97 0.30 -13.90
CA VAL A 255 -11.13 1.07 -13.42
C VAL A 255 -11.80 1.82 -14.57
N LEU A 256 -11.03 2.51 -15.41
CA LEU A 256 -11.57 3.27 -16.55
C LEU A 256 -12.17 2.35 -17.62
N ALA A 257 -11.47 1.27 -17.96
CA ALA A 257 -11.93 0.32 -18.99
C ALA A 257 -13.24 -0.39 -18.60
N LEU A 258 -13.35 -0.78 -17.32
CA LEU A 258 -14.49 -1.56 -16.82
C LEU A 258 -15.68 -0.68 -16.41
N SER A 259 -15.47 0.57 -16.01
CA SER A 259 -16.56 1.48 -15.62
C SER A 259 -17.42 1.95 -16.78
N GLY A 260 -16.97 1.81 -18.02
CA GLY A 260 -17.65 2.30 -19.24
C GLY A 260 -17.71 3.83 -19.35
N LYS A 261 -17.17 4.57 -18.38
CA LYS A 261 -17.30 6.05 -18.31
C LYS A 261 -16.48 6.80 -19.36
N LEU A 262 -15.61 6.12 -20.12
CA LEU A 262 -14.89 6.68 -21.27
C LEU A 262 -15.47 6.25 -22.62
N LYS A 263 -16.51 5.41 -22.64
CA LYS A 263 -17.22 5.12 -23.88
C LYS A 263 -18.20 6.27 -24.09
N GLU A 264 -17.92 7.12 -25.09
CA GLU A 264 -18.93 8.03 -25.59
C GLU A 264 -20.12 7.18 -26.05
N GLU A 265 -21.30 7.49 -25.56
CA GLU A 265 -22.52 6.96 -26.17
C GLU A 265 -22.57 7.51 -27.62
N PRO A 266 -22.81 6.68 -28.63
CA PRO A 266 -22.89 7.11 -30.02
C PRO A 266 -24.07 8.05 -30.27
#